data_474bbe4b17832daa28ed9f103d7dc73d
#
_entry.id   474bbe4b17832daa28ed9f103d7dc73d
#
_cell.length_a   1.000
_cell.length_b   1.000
_cell.length_c   1.000
_cell.angle_alpha   90.00
_cell.angle_beta   90.00
_cell.angle_gamma   90.00
#
_symmetry.space_group_name_H-M   'P 1'
#
loop_
_entity.id
_entity.type
_entity.pdbx_description
1 polymer ?
#
loop_
_entity_poly.entity_id
_entity_poly.type
_entity_poly.pdbx_seq_one_letter_code
_entity_poly.pdbx_strand_id
1 'polypeptide(L)'
;MCRRLEIGGRMKTKGVRLYGAGDVRLEEFELPPLKSDEILLRIMSDSMCMSTWKECKLGAEHIRVPDDVGENPVIIGHEFSGIIERVGDKWKEEYKEGERFAVLPGIPGMMQAPGYSFPYFGGDAVYCIIPNDVIEKGCLLHYKGDTFYEVSAAEPIYCIIGGFNSNYHTQDETYEKLPGTKEGGSLIILGGCGPMGIGAVSYALAMDKKPARVVVTDINDSRISRARKVLSEECAKKNGVELHYINTEKHENAEEYLMSLTNGQGYDDVFVFAPVRSLAELGNRLMAFDGCMNLFAGPSDSSFCAEMNLYDCHYKKTKIIGSSGGTKDDLLDALRLISEKKMNPAVMITHIGGINAVADTTLRLPEIPGGKKLIYLPIDLELTAIEDFHRLGTENKLFEMLAKACDEADGLWNKNAEEILLKYHGML
;
A
#
# COMPACT_ATOMS: atom_id res chain seq x y z
N MET A 1 4.35 -6.81 30.77
CA MET A 1 3.94 -7.94 31.64
C MET A 1 2.58 -8.42 31.17
N CYS A 2 2.54 -9.29 30.17
CA CYS A 2 1.28 -9.83 29.59
C CYS A 2 0.65 -10.78 30.61
N ARG A 3 -0.54 -10.44 31.13
CA ARG A 3 -1.37 -11.39 31.88
C ARG A 3 -1.79 -12.50 30.89
N ARG A 4 -1.42 -13.75 31.17
CA ARG A 4 -1.98 -14.93 30.50
C ARG A 4 -3.51 -14.88 30.63
N LEU A 5 -4.17 -14.72 29.50
CA LEU A 5 -5.64 -14.75 29.44
C LEU A 5 -6.09 -16.21 29.49
N GLU A 6 -6.99 -16.48 30.43
CA GLU A 6 -7.58 -17.82 30.60
C GLU A 6 -8.48 -18.20 29.43
N ILE A 7 -8.52 -19.48 29.09
CA ILE A 7 -9.44 -20.04 28.09
C ILE A 7 -10.86 -19.79 28.60
N GLY A 8 -11.67 -18.98 27.86
CA GLY A 8 -13.05 -18.62 28.20
C GLY A 8 -13.27 -17.23 28.78
N GLY A 9 -12.20 -16.44 29.01
CA GLY A 9 -12.31 -15.03 29.42
C GLY A 9 -12.47 -14.08 28.22
N ARG A 10 -13.29 -13.03 28.39
CA ARG A 10 -13.35 -11.92 27.42
C ARG A 10 -12.02 -11.17 27.44
N MET A 11 -11.49 -10.88 26.26
CA MET A 11 -10.25 -10.15 26.10
C MET A 11 -10.54 -8.69 25.74
N LYS A 12 -9.92 -7.74 26.43
CA LYS A 12 -9.96 -6.34 26.02
C LYS A 12 -8.86 -6.05 25.01
N THR A 13 -9.20 -5.28 24.01
CA THR A 13 -8.27 -4.71 23.03
C THR A 13 -8.44 -3.20 22.96
N LYS A 14 -7.38 -2.48 22.60
CA LYS A 14 -7.40 -1.06 22.24
C LYS A 14 -7.39 -1.01 20.71
N GLY A 15 -8.25 -0.22 20.11
CA GLY A 15 -8.34 -0.14 18.65
C GLY A 15 -9.11 1.08 18.18
N VAL A 16 -8.98 1.37 16.90
CA VAL A 16 -9.69 2.46 16.24
C VAL A 16 -10.85 1.90 15.44
N ARG A 17 -12.04 2.41 15.71
CA ARG A 17 -13.29 1.92 15.13
C ARG A 17 -14.06 3.03 14.44
N LEU A 18 -14.69 2.69 13.32
CA LEU A 18 -15.58 3.52 12.54
C LEU A 18 -17.01 3.34 13.02
N TYR A 19 -17.70 4.44 13.36
CA TYR A 19 -19.10 4.50 13.80
C TYR A 19 -20.02 5.15 12.75
N GLY A 20 -19.45 5.81 11.75
CA GLY A 20 -20.18 6.52 10.69
C GLY A 20 -19.29 7.52 9.99
N ALA A 21 -19.83 8.26 9.06
CA ALA A 21 -19.08 9.24 8.28
C ALA A 21 -18.39 10.27 9.18
N GLY A 22 -17.06 10.28 9.19
CA GLY A 22 -16.24 11.16 10.01
C GLY A 22 -16.19 10.81 11.51
N ASP A 23 -16.87 9.77 11.95
CA ASP A 23 -16.89 9.33 13.35
C ASP A 23 -15.96 8.14 13.55
N VAL A 24 -14.69 8.44 13.83
CA VAL A 24 -13.60 7.49 14.05
C VAL A 24 -13.09 7.63 15.47
N ARG A 25 -13.11 6.55 16.25
CA ARG A 25 -12.81 6.60 17.69
C ARG A 25 -11.73 5.62 18.08
N LEU A 26 -10.73 6.09 18.84
CA LEU A 26 -9.79 5.24 19.59
C LEU A 26 -10.44 4.85 20.91
N GLU A 27 -10.61 3.57 21.16
CA GLU A 27 -11.27 3.07 22.38
C GLU A 27 -10.73 1.71 22.83
N GLU A 28 -11.05 1.34 24.06
CA GLU A 28 -10.91 -0.03 24.57
C GLU A 28 -12.27 -0.74 24.48
N PHE A 29 -12.28 -1.94 23.89
CA PHE A 29 -13.48 -2.75 23.77
C PHE A 29 -13.20 -4.24 24.01
N GLU A 30 -14.23 -5.02 24.25
CA GLU A 30 -14.12 -6.46 24.47
C GLU A 30 -14.23 -7.22 23.16
N LEU A 31 -13.27 -8.12 22.91
CA LEU A 31 -13.36 -9.13 21.86
C LEU A 31 -14.26 -10.28 22.34
N PRO A 32 -15.06 -10.89 21.45
CA PRO A 32 -15.81 -12.09 21.80
C PRO A 32 -14.87 -13.25 22.16
N PRO A 33 -15.35 -14.29 22.87
CA PRO A 33 -14.58 -15.49 23.07
C PRO A 33 -14.15 -16.11 21.75
N LEU A 34 -12.87 -16.47 21.64
CA LEU A 34 -12.31 -17.10 20.44
C LEU A 34 -13.01 -18.44 20.20
N LYS A 35 -13.55 -18.67 19.00
CA LYS A 35 -14.14 -19.94 18.59
C LYS A 35 -13.05 -20.93 18.15
N SER A 36 -13.43 -22.21 18.10
CA SER A 36 -12.51 -23.29 17.71
C SER A 36 -12.02 -23.22 16.25
N ASP A 37 -12.69 -22.43 15.42
CA ASP A 37 -12.39 -22.24 14.00
C ASP A 37 -11.90 -20.81 13.67
N GLU A 38 -11.53 -20.02 14.67
CA GLU A 38 -11.00 -18.67 14.53
C GLU A 38 -9.54 -18.59 15.01
N ILE A 39 -8.86 -17.53 14.65
CA ILE A 39 -7.49 -17.23 15.10
C ILE A 39 -7.44 -15.83 15.68
N LEU A 40 -6.83 -15.68 16.86
CA LEU A 40 -6.53 -14.40 17.48
C LEU A 40 -5.18 -13.90 16.98
N LEU A 41 -5.18 -12.69 16.47
CA LEU A 41 -4.00 -12.01 15.96
C LEU A 41 -3.60 -10.86 16.89
N ARG A 42 -2.31 -10.68 17.14
CA ARG A 42 -1.73 -9.48 17.71
C ARG A 42 -1.11 -8.66 16.59
N ILE A 43 -1.68 -7.49 16.33
CA ILE A 43 -1.20 -6.61 15.26
C ILE A 43 -0.01 -5.82 15.78
N MET A 44 1.06 -5.81 15.01
CA MET A 44 2.29 -5.08 15.34
C MET A 44 2.42 -3.79 14.54
N SER A 45 2.07 -3.84 13.25
CA SER A 45 2.09 -2.64 12.41
C SER A 45 0.95 -2.63 11.39
N ASP A 46 0.51 -1.44 11.02
CA ASP A 46 -0.37 -1.15 9.89
C ASP A 46 0.18 0.05 9.10
N SER A 47 -0.03 0.08 7.81
CA SER A 47 0.37 1.16 6.91
C SER A 47 -0.87 1.91 6.42
N MET A 48 -0.98 3.20 6.75
CA MET A 48 -2.19 3.97 6.47
C MET A 48 -2.44 4.18 4.98
N CYS A 49 -3.68 3.94 4.56
CA CYS A 49 -4.11 4.00 3.16
C CYS A 49 -5.15 5.10 2.91
N MET A 50 -5.08 5.72 1.73
CA MET A 50 -6.13 6.63 1.27
C MET A 50 -7.51 5.96 1.13
N SER A 51 -7.54 4.63 0.98
CA SER A 51 -8.81 3.87 0.95
C SER A 51 -9.48 3.87 2.33
N THR A 52 -8.71 3.76 3.42
CA THR A 52 -9.22 3.89 4.79
C THR A 52 -9.75 5.31 5.06
N TRP A 53 -9.06 6.35 4.56
CA TRP A 53 -9.60 7.71 4.64
C TRP A 53 -10.94 7.85 3.91
N LYS A 54 -11.09 7.26 2.69
CA LYS A 54 -12.34 7.31 1.92
C LYS A 54 -13.48 6.62 2.67
N GLU A 55 -13.21 5.45 3.22
CA GLU A 55 -14.13 4.68 4.05
C GLU A 55 -14.59 5.49 5.26
N CYS A 56 -13.66 6.07 6.01
CA CYS A 56 -13.97 6.89 7.17
C CYS A 56 -14.76 8.16 6.82
N LYS A 57 -14.49 8.75 5.64
CA LYS A 57 -15.22 9.90 5.13
C LYS A 57 -16.66 9.57 4.75
N LEU A 58 -16.90 8.40 4.15
CA LEU A 58 -18.19 7.99 3.61
C LEU A 58 -19.04 7.23 4.65
N GLY A 59 -18.43 6.56 5.62
CA GLY A 59 -19.16 5.69 6.55
C GLY A 59 -19.99 4.65 5.81
N ALA A 60 -21.26 4.47 6.16
CA ALA A 60 -22.17 3.50 5.54
C ALA A 60 -22.44 3.73 4.04
N GLU A 61 -22.11 4.91 3.48
CA GLU A 61 -22.17 5.12 2.02
C GLU A 61 -21.04 4.40 1.27
N HIS A 62 -20.00 3.96 1.97
CA HIS A 62 -18.92 3.19 1.35
C HIS A 62 -19.38 1.73 1.12
N ILE A 63 -19.22 1.24 -0.11
CA ILE A 63 -19.71 -0.07 -0.58
C ILE A 63 -19.32 -1.28 0.30
N ARG A 64 -18.25 -1.18 1.09
CA ARG A 64 -17.75 -2.25 1.97
C ARG A 64 -18.11 -2.07 3.44
N VAL A 65 -18.59 -0.90 3.83
CA VAL A 65 -18.97 -0.60 5.21
C VAL A 65 -20.41 -1.05 5.44
N PRO A 66 -20.71 -1.79 6.53
CA PRO A 66 -22.07 -2.19 6.84
C PRO A 66 -23.02 -1.02 7.11
N ASP A 67 -24.28 -1.15 6.72
CA ASP A 67 -25.30 -0.11 6.94
C ASP A 67 -25.54 0.16 8.45
N ASP A 68 -25.30 -0.83 9.30
CA ASP A 68 -25.48 -0.78 10.76
C ASP A 68 -24.18 -0.40 11.51
N VAL A 69 -23.19 0.18 10.85
CA VAL A 69 -21.88 0.53 11.42
C VAL A 69 -21.99 1.42 12.68
N GLY A 70 -23.04 2.21 12.81
CA GLY A 70 -23.30 3.02 14.00
C GLY A 70 -23.61 2.20 15.25
N GLU A 71 -24.22 1.02 15.10
CA GLU A 71 -24.56 0.10 16.18
C GLU A 71 -23.50 -1.01 16.34
N ASN A 72 -22.92 -1.46 15.23
CA ASN A 72 -21.91 -2.49 15.13
C ASN A 72 -20.62 -1.94 14.48
N PRO A 73 -19.86 -1.09 15.19
CA PRO A 73 -18.70 -0.40 14.63
C PRO A 73 -17.60 -1.38 14.22
N VAL A 74 -16.93 -1.07 13.10
CA VAL A 74 -15.88 -1.90 12.49
C VAL A 74 -14.49 -1.40 12.85
N ILE A 75 -13.51 -2.30 12.99
CA ILE A 75 -12.08 -1.94 13.09
C ILE A 75 -11.61 -1.51 11.71
N ILE A 76 -10.95 -0.35 11.61
CA ILE A 76 -10.36 0.15 10.37
C ILE A 76 -8.93 -0.38 10.16
N GLY A 77 -8.31 -0.06 9.01
CA GLY A 77 -6.95 -0.49 8.66
C GLY A 77 -6.89 -1.86 7.98
N HIS A 78 -6.17 -1.96 6.87
CA HIS A 78 -6.13 -3.17 6.04
C HIS A 78 -4.75 -3.52 5.48
N GLU A 79 -3.72 -2.76 5.81
CA GLU A 79 -2.33 -2.98 5.38
C GLU A 79 -1.47 -3.46 6.58
N PHE A 80 -1.87 -4.54 7.25
CA PHE A 80 -1.34 -4.88 8.56
C PHE A 80 -0.59 -6.22 8.63
N SER A 81 0.24 -6.31 9.65
CA SER A 81 0.99 -7.51 10.00
C SER A 81 1.15 -7.66 11.52
N GLY A 82 1.53 -8.84 11.94
CA GLY A 82 1.71 -9.10 13.35
C GLY A 82 2.08 -10.54 13.66
N ILE A 83 1.61 -11.02 14.81
CA ILE A 83 1.92 -12.34 15.36
C ILE A 83 0.61 -13.06 15.62
N ILE A 84 0.57 -14.35 15.30
CA ILE A 84 -0.53 -15.25 15.69
C ILE A 84 -0.44 -15.46 17.20
N GLU A 85 -1.44 -14.94 17.93
CA GLU A 85 -1.46 -14.96 19.40
C GLU A 85 -2.09 -16.25 19.93
N ARG A 86 -3.19 -16.72 19.28
CA ARG A 86 -3.87 -17.98 19.59
C ARG A 86 -4.48 -18.60 18.35
N VAL A 87 -4.50 -19.93 18.32
CA VAL A 87 -5.07 -20.70 17.21
C VAL A 87 -6.20 -21.55 17.73
N GLY A 88 -7.39 -21.43 17.12
CA GLY A 88 -8.51 -22.32 17.36
C GLY A 88 -8.21 -23.75 16.93
N ASP A 89 -8.87 -24.73 17.56
CA ASP A 89 -8.52 -26.15 17.40
C ASP A 89 -8.51 -26.63 15.94
N LYS A 90 -9.40 -26.09 15.10
CA LYS A 90 -9.50 -26.42 13.68
C LYS A 90 -8.22 -26.14 12.91
N TRP A 91 -7.48 -25.08 13.28
CA TRP A 91 -6.36 -24.56 12.50
C TRP A 91 -4.97 -24.89 13.07
N LYS A 92 -4.90 -25.64 14.19
CA LYS A 92 -3.62 -25.97 14.89
C LYS A 92 -2.61 -26.76 14.06
N GLU A 93 -3.07 -27.51 13.05
CA GLU A 93 -2.16 -28.24 12.16
C GLU A 93 -1.48 -27.31 11.14
N GLU A 94 -2.14 -26.23 10.75
CA GLU A 94 -1.66 -25.28 9.74
C GLU A 94 -0.91 -24.10 10.33
N TYR A 95 -1.42 -23.51 11.44
CA TYR A 95 -0.87 -22.31 12.06
C TYR A 95 -0.37 -22.56 13.47
N LYS A 96 0.69 -21.84 13.89
CA LYS A 96 1.27 -21.94 15.23
C LYS A 96 1.27 -20.57 15.94
N GLU A 97 1.05 -20.59 17.24
CA GLU A 97 1.21 -19.40 18.10
C GLU A 97 2.67 -18.89 18.01
N GLY A 98 2.84 -17.59 17.92
CA GLY A 98 4.12 -16.92 17.75
C GLY A 98 4.60 -16.77 16.29
N GLU A 99 3.96 -17.39 15.31
CA GLU A 99 4.28 -17.18 13.89
C GLU A 99 3.85 -15.76 13.45
N ARG A 100 4.64 -15.18 12.55
CA ARG A 100 4.29 -13.94 11.87
C ARG A 100 3.38 -14.23 10.69
N PHE A 101 2.52 -13.28 10.36
CA PHE A 101 1.56 -13.41 9.28
C PHE A 101 1.52 -12.19 8.37
N ALA A 102 1.03 -12.41 7.16
CA ALA A 102 0.50 -11.39 6.26
C ALA A 102 -0.98 -11.70 5.97
N VAL A 103 -1.75 -10.68 5.63
CA VAL A 103 -3.17 -10.82 5.28
C VAL A 103 -3.41 -10.35 3.85
N LEU A 104 -4.14 -11.15 3.08
CA LEU A 104 -4.72 -10.73 1.82
C LEU A 104 -6.04 -10.01 2.11
N PRO A 105 -6.12 -8.68 1.92
CA PRO A 105 -7.33 -7.94 2.28
C PRO A 105 -8.47 -8.12 1.26
N GLY A 106 -8.15 -8.44 0.02
CA GLY A 106 -9.14 -8.81 -1.01
C GLY A 106 -9.61 -10.25 -0.84
N ILE A 107 -10.71 -10.47 -0.10
CA ILE A 107 -11.22 -11.82 0.16
C ILE A 107 -11.91 -12.39 -1.08
N PRO A 108 -11.45 -13.50 -1.68
CA PRO A 108 -12.02 -14.04 -2.90
C PRO A 108 -13.52 -14.34 -2.80
N GLY A 109 -14.31 -13.74 -3.68
CA GLY A 109 -15.77 -13.93 -3.76
C GLY A 109 -16.57 -13.25 -2.64
N MET A 110 -15.96 -12.33 -1.89
CA MET A 110 -16.65 -11.52 -0.86
C MET A 110 -16.51 -10.03 -1.17
N MET A 111 -17.55 -9.26 -0.84
CA MET A 111 -17.48 -7.79 -0.80
C MET A 111 -16.84 -7.30 0.50
N GLN A 112 -17.01 -8.07 1.58
CA GLN A 112 -16.40 -7.78 2.87
C GLN A 112 -14.88 -7.84 2.79
N ALA A 113 -14.24 -6.95 3.54
CA ALA A 113 -12.78 -6.90 3.65
C ALA A 113 -12.37 -6.52 5.08
N PRO A 114 -11.22 -7.02 5.56
CA PRO A 114 -10.65 -6.55 6.82
C PRO A 114 -10.43 -5.04 6.78
N GLY A 115 -10.65 -4.39 7.90
CA GLY A 115 -10.51 -2.94 7.99
C GLY A 115 -11.67 -2.14 7.39
N TYR A 116 -12.74 -2.79 6.92
CA TYR A 116 -13.95 -2.17 6.37
C TYR A 116 -15.24 -2.74 6.92
N SER A 117 -15.32 -4.06 7.08
CA SER A 117 -16.61 -4.76 7.21
C SER A 117 -16.77 -5.54 8.49
N PHE A 118 -15.71 -5.72 9.25
CA PHE A 118 -15.72 -6.63 10.39
C PHE A 118 -15.60 -5.88 11.72
N PRO A 119 -16.49 -6.12 12.71
CA PRO A 119 -16.40 -5.49 14.03
C PRO A 119 -15.12 -5.87 14.80
N TYR A 120 -14.55 -7.05 14.50
CA TYR A 120 -13.43 -7.61 15.26
C TYR A 120 -12.24 -8.03 14.40
N PHE A 121 -12.20 -7.65 13.11
CA PHE A 121 -11.10 -7.97 12.21
C PHE A 121 -10.71 -6.78 11.34
N GLY A 122 -9.54 -6.20 11.61
CA GLY A 122 -8.94 -5.06 10.93
C GLY A 122 -7.58 -4.75 11.53
N GLY A 123 -6.81 -3.88 10.88
CA GLY A 123 -5.41 -3.58 11.20
C GLY A 123 -5.22 -2.63 12.38
N ASP A 124 -6.12 -1.68 12.58
CA ASP A 124 -5.95 -0.62 13.56
C ASP A 124 -6.44 -0.99 14.97
N ALA A 125 -6.10 -2.20 15.42
CA ALA A 125 -6.31 -2.65 16.79
C ALA A 125 -5.13 -3.49 17.27
N VAL A 126 -4.85 -3.47 18.58
CA VAL A 126 -3.75 -4.26 19.16
C VAL A 126 -4.00 -5.76 18.99
N TYR A 127 -5.26 -6.18 19.17
CA TYR A 127 -5.70 -7.55 18.92
C TYR A 127 -6.96 -7.56 18.08
N CYS A 128 -7.05 -8.52 17.16
CA CYS A 128 -8.24 -8.78 16.37
C CYS A 128 -8.43 -10.28 16.15
N ILE A 129 -9.63 -10.69 15.73
CA ILE A 129 -9.98 -12.09 15.47
C ILE A 129 -10.23 -12.25 13.98
N ILE A 130 -9.45 -13.08 13.30
CA ILE A 130 -9.72 -13.45 11.93
C ILE A 130 -10.77 -14.57 11.88
N PRO A 131 -11.90 -14.37 11.18
CA PRO A 131 -12.97 -15.34 11.12
C PRO A 131 -12.63 -16.51 10.18
N ASN A 132 -13.27 -17.65 10.45
CA ASN A 132 -13.03 -18.91 9.76
C ASN A 132 -13.14 -18.82 8.22
N ASP A 133 -14.17 -18.16 7.72
CA ASP A 133 -14.40 -18.05 6.27
C ASP A 133 -13.28 -17.27 5.53
N VAL A 134 -12.64 -16.33 6.20
CA VAL A 134 -11.47 -15.62 5.68
C VAL A 134 -10.24 -16.52 5.64
N ILE A 135 -10.05 -17.35 6.69
CA ILE A 135 -8.94 -18.31 6.75
C ILE A 135 -9.13 -19.40 5.68
N GLU A 136 -10.34 -19.98 5.55
CA GLU A 136 -10.66 -20.98 4.52
C GLU A 136 -10.42 -20.51 3.08
N LYS A 137 -10.55 -19.21 2.84
CA LYS A 137 -10.22 -18.60 1.54
C LYS A 137 -8.72 -18.36 1.34
N GLY A 138 -7.90 -18.78 2.30
CA GLY A 138 -6.45 -18.68 2.23
C GLY A 138 -5.92 -17.25 2.32
N CYS A 139 -6.65 -16.37 3.02
CA CYS A 139 -6.26 -14.96 3.18
C CYS A 139 -5.26 -14.72 4.31
N LEU A 140 -5.07 -15.67 5.24
CA LEU A 140 -4.00 -15.64 6.23
C LEU A 140 -2.77 -16.35 5.65
N LEU A 141 -1.65 -15.64 5.55
CA LEU A 141 -0.42 -16.14 4.93
C LEU A 141 0.71 -16.20 5.96
N HIS A 142 1.52 -17.26 5.89
CA HIS A 142 2.74 -17.36 6.68
C HIS A 142 3.78 -16.34 6.21
N TYR A 143 4.43 -15.67 7.15
CA TYR A 143 5.56 -14.80 6.87
C TYR A 143 6.80 -15.24 7.64
N LYS A 144 7.89 -15.48 6.92
CA LYS A 144 9.15 -16.00 7.49
C LYS A 144 10.20 -14.91 7.74
N GLY A 145 9.94 -13.66 7.34
CA GLY A 145 10.83 -12.54 7.61
C GLY A 145 10.80 -12.12 9.07
N ASP A 146 11.62 -11.14 9.41
CA ASP A 146 11.90 -10.76 10.80
C ASP A 146 11.47 -9.31 11.15
N THR A 147 10.82 -8.62 10.21
CA THR A 147 10.26 -7.27 10.39
C THR A 147 8.74 -7.28 10.25
N PHE A 148 8.07 -6.27 10.78
CA PHE A 148 6.62 -6.08 10.61
C PHE A 148 6.32 -5.04 9.52
N TYR A 149 7.12 -3.98 9.43
CA TYR A 149 6.92 -2.91 8.43
C TYR A 149 7.00 -3.41 6.99
N GLU A 150 7.87 -4.38 6.71
CA GLU A 150 7.99 -4.95 5.36
C GLU A 150 6.70 -5.63 4.92
N VAL A 151 6.00 -6.30 5.84
CA VAL A 151 4.73 -6.98 5.56
C VAL A 151 3.58 -6.00 5.42
N SER A 152 3.48 -5.01 6.33
CA SER A 152 2.44 -3.98 6.21
C SER A 152 2.56 -3.21 4.91
N ALA A 153 3.80 -2.93 4.46
CA ALA A 153 4.04 -2.28 3.18
C ALA A 153 4.01 -3.24 1.98
N ALA A 154 3.91 -4.57 2.18
CA ALA A 154 3.70 -5.51 1.09
C ALA A 154 2.29 -5.42 0.49
N GLU A 155 1.30 -4.98 1.28
CA GLU A 155 -0.07 -4.76 0.79
C GLU A 155 -0.11 -3.71 -0.35
N PRO A 156 0.38 -2.48 -0.20
CA PRO A 156 0.40 -1.55 -1.32
C PRO A 156 1.24 -2.04 -2.51
N ILE A 157 2.29 -2.84 -2.27
CA ILE A 157 3.10 -3.41 -3.35
C ILE A 157 2.31 -4.46 -4.14
N TYR A 158 1.53 -5.33 -3.48
CA TYR A 158 0.72 -6.31 -4.22
C TYR A 158 -0.34 -5.64 -5.09
N CYS A 159 -0.92 -4.53 -4.66
CA CYS A 159 -1.80 -3.72 -5.49
C CYS A 159 -1.08 -3.20 -6.74
N ILE A 160 0.17 -2.75 -6.60
CA ILE A 160 1.00 -2.31 -7.72
C ILE A 160 1.26 -3.49 -8.67
N ILE A 161 1.70 -4.64 -8.15
CA ILE A 161 1.94 -5.85 -8.95
C ILE A 161 0.68 -6.27 -9.71
N GLY A 162 -0.47 -6.30 -9.02
CA GLY A 162 -1.77 -6.58 -9.64
C GLY A 162 -2.12 -5.59 -10.75
N GLY A 163 -1.80 -4.30 -10.57
CA GLY A 163 -1.94 -3.28 -11.60
C GLY A 163 -1.08 -3.57 -12.84
N PHE A 164 0.19 -3.90 -12.63
CA PHE A 164 1.10 -4.24 -13.73
C PHE A 164 0.66 -5.51 -14.45
N ASN A 165 0.26 -6.55 -13.71
CA ASN A 165 -0.22 -7.82 -14.26
C ASN A 165 -1.57 -7.70 -14.97
N SER A 166 -2.36 -6.66 -14.67
CA SER A 166 -3.64 -6.39 -15.35
C SER A 166 -3.47 -5.81 -16.74
N ASN A 167 -2.33 -5.16 -17.04
CA ASN A 167 -2.01 -4.72 -18.39
C ASN A 167 -1.83 -5.91 -19.31
N TYR A 168 -1.99 -5.69 -20.62
CA TYR A 168 -1.68 -6.70 -21.62
C TYR A 168 -1.35 -6.05 -22.97
N HIS A 169 -0.54 -6.77 -23.76
CA HIS A 169 -0.18 -6.40 -25.13
C HIS A 169 -0.60 -7.51 -26.09
N THR A 170 -0.73 -7.17 -27.36
CA THR A 170 -1.14 -8.11 -28.39
C THR A 170 0.08 -8.55 -29.20
N GLN A 171 0.31 -9.84 -29.32
CA GLN A 171 1.32 -10.36 -30.22
C GLN A 171 0.83 -10.24 -31.67
N ASP A 172 1.53 -9.49 -32.50
CA ASP A 172 1.07 -9.11 -33.82
C ASP A 172 0.80 -10.31 -34.74
N GLU A 173 1.62 -11.35 -34.66
CA GLU A 173 1.54 -12.52 -35.55
C GLU A 173 0.37 -13.46 -35.21
N THR A 174 0.05 -13.58 -33.91
CA THR A 174 -0.92 -14.57 -33.41
C THR A 174 -2.21 -13.94 -32.86
N TYR A 175 -2.20 -12.62 -32.62
CA TYR A 175 -3.24 -11.89 -31.87
C TYR A 175 -3.43 -12.38 -30.43
N GLU A 176 -2.50 -13.16 -29.90
CA GLU A 176 -2.51 -13.58 -28.50
C GLU A 176 -2.29 -12.41 -27.57
N LYS A 177 -2.98 -12.43 -26.43
CA LYS A 177 -2.82 -11.44 -25.40
C LYS A 177 -1.68 -11.86 -24.45
N LEU A 178 -0.64 -11.07 -24.41
CA LEU A 178 0.49 -11.24 -23.51
C LEU A 178 0.23 -10.42 -22.23
N PRO A 179 -0.02 -11.05 -21.09
CA PRO A 179 -0.30 -10.33 -19.84
C PRO A 179 0.93 -9.61 -19.31
N GLY A 180 0.68 -8.54 -18.58
CA GLY A 180 1.69 -7.69 -17.97
C GLY A 180 2.09 -6.50 -18.84
N THR A 181 2.99 -5.68 -18.29
CA THR A 181 3.60 -4.56 -19.00
C THR A 181 4.60 -5.06 -20.04
N LYS A 182 4.85 -4.25 -21.08
CA LYS A 182 5.69 -4.65 -22.21
C LYS A 182 7.18 -4.71 -21.82
N GLU A 183 7.77 -5.88 -21.94
CA GLU A 183 9.22 -6.07 -21.76
C GLU A 183 10.01 -5.23 -22.76
N GLY A 184 11.00 -4.46 -22.27
CA GLY A 184 11.79 -3.56 -23.10
C GLY A 184 11.02 -2.36 -23.63
N GLY A 185 9.76 -2.18 -23.25
CA GLY A 185 8.90 -1.07 -23.67
C GLY A 185 9.15 0.24 -22.91
N SER A 186 8.34 1.25 -23.24
CA SER A 186 8.32 2.55 -22.57
C SER A 186 7.12 2.64 -21.64
N LEU A 187 7.39 2.84 -20.35
CA LEU A 187 6.39 3.00 -19.28
C LEU A 187 6.32 4.47 -18.84
N ILE A 188 5.12 5.03 -18.69
CA ILE A 188 4.93 6.33 -18.02
C ILE A 188 4.01 6.20 -16.82
N ILE A 189 4.37 6.86 -15.71
CA ILE A 189 3.61 6.93 -14.46
C ILE A 189 3.21 8.37 -14.22
N LEU A 190 1.95 8.69 -14.46
CA LEU A 190 1.39 10.04 -14.32
C LEU A 190 0.95 10.30 -12.87
N GLY A 191 1.44 11.38 -12.26
CA GLY A 191 1.24 11.67 -10.84
C GLY A 191 1.99 10.70 -9.93
N GLY A 192 3.18 10.25 -10.36
CA GLY A 192 3.89 9.08 -9.84
C GLY A 192 4.91 9.36 -8.74
N CYS A 193 5.07 10.58 -8.21
CA CYS A 193 6.02 10.83 -7.11
C CYS A 193 5.40 10.72 -5.71
N GLY A 194 4.15 10.28 -5.60
CA GLY A 194 3.53 9.83 -4.36
C GLY A 194 3.98 8.43 -3.94
N PRO A 195 3.55 7.92 -2.75
CA PRO A 195 4.03 6.64 -2.22
C PRO A 195 3.78 5.47 -3.17
N MET A 196 2.57 5.37 -3.74
CA MET A 196 2.23 4.28 -4.65
C MET A 196 3.03 4.34 -5.96
N GLY A 197 3.25 5.54 -6.52
CA GLY A 197 4.05 5.70 -7.72
C GLY A 197 5.54 5.40 -7.50
N ILE A 198 6.11 5.78 -6.34
CA ILE A 198 7.48 5.39 -5.97
C ILE A 198 7.57 3.87 -5.80
N GLY A 199 6.56 3.23 -5.20
CA GLY A 199 6.45 1.77 -5.16
C GLY A 199 6.41 1.14 -6.54
N ALA A 200 5.66 1.75 -7.50
CA ALA A 200 5.60 1.30 -8.88
C ALA A 200 6.94 1.43 -9.63
N VAL A 201 7.67 2.53 -9.41
CA VAL A 201 9.05 2.67 -9.91
C VAL A 201 9.94 1.57 -9.33
N SER A 202 9.90 1.35 -8.00
CA SER A 202 10.67 0.28 -7.34
C SER A 202 10.35 -1.09 -7.94
N TYR A 203 9.07 -1.39 -8.21
CA TYR A 203 8.67 -2.64 -8.85
C TYR A 203 9.17 -2.75 -10.29
N ALA A 204 9.04 -1.69 -11.11
CA ALA A 204 9.53 -1.67 -12.49
C ALA A 204 11.05 -1.92 -12.58
N LEU A 205 11.82 -1.54 -11.54
CA LEU A 205 13.25 -1.84 -11.44
C LEU A 205 13.55 -3.26 -10.94
N ALA A 206 12.62 -3.90 -10.22
CA ALA A 206 12.80 -5.19 -9.58
C ALA A 206 12.24 -6.37 -10.38
N MET A 207 11.20 -6.15 -11.20
CA MET A 207 10.53 -7.19 -11.96
C MET A 207 11.45 -7.85 -12.98
N ASP A 208 11.15 -9.09 -13.38
CA ASP A 208 11.99 -9.86 -14.30
C ASP A 208 11.91 -9.30 -15.74
N LYS A 209 10.69 -8.96 -16.21
CA LYS A 209 10.43 -8.38 -17.55
C LYS A 209 10.36 -6.87 -17.46
N LYS A 210 11.52 -6.22 -17.38
CA LYS A 210 11.62 -4.78 -17.16
C LYS A 210 11.26 -3.96 -18.40
N PRO A 211 10.66 -2.76 -18.23
CA PRO A 211 10.63 -1.76 -19.28
C PRO A 211 12.05 -1.25 -19.54
N ALA A 212 12.35 -0.85 -20.77
CA ALA A 212 13.62 -0.18 -21.10
C ALA A 212 13.66 1.26 -20.55
N ARG A 213 12.50 1.90 -20.51
CA ARG A 213 12.36 3.30 -20.06
C ARG A 213 11.17 3.44 -19.10
N VAL A 214 11.37 4.21 -18.04
CA VAL A 214 10.34 4.65 -17.10
C VAL A 214 10.36 6.17 -17.01
N VAL A 215 9.23 6.80 -17.31
CA VAL A 215 9.02 8.25 -17.12
C VAL A 215 8.02 8.45 -16.00
N VAL A 216 8.36 9.27 -15.02
CA VAL A 216 7.50 9.56 -13.86
C VAL A 216 7.20 11.05 -13.86
N THR A 217 5.94 11.42 -13.83
CA THR A 217 5.54 12.82 -13.79
C THR A 217 4.93 13.21 -12.46
N ASP A 218 5.15 14.43 -12.05
CA ASP A 218 4.46 15.10 -10.94
C ASP A 218 4.50 16.62 -11.19
N ILE A 219 3.74 17.38 -10.43
CA ILE A 219 3.77 18.86 -10.43
C ILE A 219 4.51 19.42 -9.22
N ASN A 220 4.81 18.60 -8.23
CA ASN A 220 5.38 19.00 -6.95
C ASN A 220 6.90 18.70 -6.90
N ASP A 221 7.73 19.75 -6.92
CA ASP A 221 9.19 19.64 -6.88
C ASP A 221 9.72 18.92 -5.62
N SER A 222 9.07 19.08 -4.49
CA SER A 222 9.47 18.41 -3.25
C SER A 222 9.28 16.88 -3.36
N ARG A 223 8.16 16.44 -3.95
CA ARG A 223 7.92 15.01 -4.21
C ARG A 223 8.92 14.45 -5.21
N ILE A 224 9.18 15.18 -6.29
CA ILE A 224 10.18 14.80 -7.31
C ILE A 224 11.57 14.69 -6.68
N SER A 225 11.96 15.66 -5.87
CA SER A 225 13.28 15.66 -5.19
C SER A 225 13.42 14.47 -4.25
N ARG A 226 12.34 14.13 -3.51
CA ARG A 226 12.32 12.94 -2.67
C ARG A 226 12.41 11.66 -3.49
N ALA A 227 11.65 11.57 -4.60
CA ALA A 227 11.67 10.41 -5.49
C ALA A 227 13.09 10.14 -6.02
N ARG A 228 13.78 11.18 -6.49
CA ARG A 228 15.18 11.10 -6.92
C ARG A 228 16.15 10.69 -5.82
N LYS A 229 15.89 11.11 -4.57
CA LYS A 229 16.73 10.74 -3.43
C LYS A 229 16.63 9.25 -3.13
N VAL A 230 15.41 8.68 -3.16
CA VAL A 230 15.17 7.28 -2.74
C VAL A 230 15.33 6.28 -3.89
N LEU A 231 15.05 6.68 -5.14
CA LEU A 231 15.20 5.88 -6.35
C LEU A 231 15.81 6.75 -7.47
N SER A 232 17.13 6.88 -7.46
CA SER A 232 17.82 7.76 -8.42
C SER A 232 17.87 7.16 -9.83
N GLU A 233 18.00 8.05 -10.82
CA GLU A 233 18.22 7.69 -12.22
C GLU A 233 19.49 6.83 -12.40
N GLU A 234 20.51 7.04 -11.55
CA GLU A 234 21.71 6.22 -11.54
C GLU A 234 21.45 4.80 -11.03
N CYS A 235 20.65 4.66 -9.97
CA CYS A 235 20.19 3.36 -9.47
C CYS A 235 19.42 2.60 -10.55
N ALA A 236 18.49 3.26 -11.23
CA ALA A 236 17.71 2.68 -12.32
C ALA A 236 18.61 2.20 -13.47
N LYS A 237 19.59 3.01 -13.87
CA LYS A 237 20.56 2.65 -14.90
C LYS A 237 21.36 1.40 -14.55
N LYS A 238 21.75 1.22 -13.27
CA LYS A 238 22.42 -0.02 -12.80
C LYS A 238 21.51 -1.24 -12.93
N ASN A 239 20.19 -1.05 -12.89
CA ASN A 239 19.19 -2.08 -13.11
C ASN A 239 18.77 -2.26 -14.59
N GLY A 240 19.42 -1.55 -15.51
CA GLY A 240 19.16 -1.65 -16.96
C GLY A 240 17.94 -0.84 -17.42
N VAL A 241 17.46 0.11 -16.63
CA VAL A 241 16.27 0.92 -16.93
C VAL A 241 16.66 2.40 -17.04
N GLU A 242 16.21 3.06 -18.10
CA GLU A 242 16.31 4.52 -18.25
C GLU A 242 15.15 5.18 -17.48
N LEU A 243 15.46 5.93 -16.41
CA LEU A 243 14.48 6.58 -15.55
C LEU A 243 14.51 8.09 -15.70
N HIS A 244 13.33 8.72 -15.79
CA HIS A 244 13.17 10.16 -15.81
C HIS A 244 12.10 10.63 -14.83
N TYR A 245 12.39 11.66 -14.05
CA TYR A 245 11.41 12.39 -13.23
C TYR A 245 11.16 13.77 -13.81
N ILE A 246 9.92 14.06 -14.19
CA ILE A 246 9.54 15.27 -14.92
C ILE A 246 8.51 16.06 -14.12
N ASN A 247 8.80 17.35 -13.88
CA ASN A 247 7.79 18.29 -13.44
C ASN A 247 7.07 18.86 -14.67
N THR A 248 5.81 18.44 -14.86
CA THR A 248 5.06 18.83 -16.07
C THR A 248 4.69 20.31 -16.10
N GLU A 249 4.62 21.00 -14.96
CA GLU A 249 4.36 22.46 -14.92
C GLU A 249 5.54 23.29 -15.44
N LYS A 250 6.73 22.71 -15.58
CA LYS A 250 7.93 23.40 -16.10
C LYS A 250 8.03 23.37 -17.63
N HIS A 251 7.09 22.73 -18.31
CA HIS A 251 7.05 22.60 -19.76
C HIS A 251 5.81 23.31 -20.31
N GLU A 252 6.00 24.25 -21.23
CA GLU A 252 4.91 24.98 -21.89
C GLU A 252 3.94 24.02 -22.59
N ASN A 253 4.46 22.98 -23.24
CA ASN A 253 3.70 21.87 -23.81
C ASN A 253 4.23 20.55 -23.24
N ALA A 254 3.67 20.14 -22.09
CA ALA A 254 4.08 18.92 -21.40
C ALA A 254 3.84 17.65 -22.25
N GLU A 255 2.76 17.60 -23.03
CA GLU A 255 2.45 16.46 -23.90
C GLU A 255 3.52 16.30 -24.99
N GLU A 256 3.86 17.36 -25.69
CA GLU A 256 4.91 17.34 -26.73
C GLU A 256 6.26 16.95 -26.15
N TYR A 257 6.60 17.49 -24.97
CA TYR A 257 7.84 17.12 -24.29
C TYR A 257 7.87 15.64 -23.93
N LEU A 258 6.80 15.10 -23.33
CA LEU A 258 6.72 13.70 -22.97
C LEU A 258 6.76 12.78 -24.20
N MET A 259 6.07 13.15 -25.30
CA MET A 259 6.15 12.42 -26.56
C MET A 259 7.57 12.45 -27.18
N SER A 260 8.29 13.54 -27.02
CA SER A 260 9.68 13.64 -27.54
C SER A 260 10.62 12.62 -26.89
N LEU A 261 10.38 12.24 -25.62
CA LEU A 261 11.16 11.22 -24.91
C LEU A 261 11.06 9.83 -25.53
N THR A 262 10.03 9.58 -26.33
CA THR A 262 9.81 8.33 -27.08
C THR A 262 9.93 8.52 -28.59
N ASN A 263 10.58 9.60 -29.05
CA ASN A 263 10.67 9.96 -30.48
C ASN A 263 9.30 10.06 -31.16
N GLY A 264 8.26 10.49 -30.44
CA GLY A 264 6.91 10.64 -30.95
C GLY A 264 6.10 9.32 -31.04
N GLN A 265 6.64 8.19 -30.58
CA GLN A 265 5.94 6.89 -30.65
C GLN A 265 4.92 6.69 -29.53
N GLY A 266 5.04 7.42 -28.43
CA GLY A 266 4.21 7.24 -27.23
C GLY A 266 4.72 6.14 -26.31
N TYR A 267 3.89 5.80 -25.31
CA TYR A 267 4.23 4.85 -24.26
C TYR A 267 3.44 3.54 -24.41
N ASP A 268 4.14 2.43 -24.29
CA ASP A 268 3.53 1.11 -24.34
C ASP A 268 2.61 0.88 -23.12
N ASP A 269 3.05 1.36 -21.94
CA ASP A 269 2.28 1.28 -20.71
C ASP A 269 2.13 2.67 -20.08
N VAL A 270 0.89 3.03 -19.74
CA VAL A 270 0.56 4.31 -19.11
C VAL A 270 -0.19 4.02 -17.80
N PHE A 271 0.37 4.46 -16.67
CA PHE A 271 -0.30 4.35 -15.38
C PHE A 271 -0.72 5.72 -14.87
N VAL A 272 -1.98 5.84 -14.42
CA VAL A 272 -2.52 7.07 -13.83
C VAL A 272 -2.65 6.89 -12.33
N PHE A 273 -1.75 7.51 -11.56
CA PHE A 273 -1.64 7.37 -10.10
C PHE A 273 -2.32 8.51 -9.31
N ALA A 274 -2.96 9.44 -10.00
CA ALA A 274 -3.78 10.45 -9.35
C ALA A 274 -5.17 10.51 -10.03
N PRO A 275 -6.28 10.61 -9.24
CA PRO A 275 -7.63 10.64 -9.79
C PRO A 275 -7.96 12.04 -10.33
N VAL A 276 -7.24 12.45 -11.37
CA VAL A 276 -7.37 13.76 -12.02
C VAL A 276 -7.75 13.56 -13.48
N ARG A 277 -8.86 14.16 -13.90
CA ARG A 277 -9.41 14.00 -15.25
C ARG A 277 -8.39 14.31 -16.34
N SER A 278 -7.72 15.46 -16.25
CA SER A 278 -6.73 15.86 -17.25
C SER A 278 -5.53 14.92 -17.37
N LEU A 279 -5.16 14.21 -16.28
CA LEU A 279 -4.12 13.17 -16.33
C LEU A 279 -4.60 11.92 -17.06
N ALA A 280 -5.85 11.49 -16.87
CA ALA A 280 -6.41 10.37 -17.61
C ALA A 280 -6.50 10.68 -19.11
N GLU A 281 -6.94 11.90 -19.45
CA GLU A 281 -7.01 12.38 -20.84
C GLU A 281 -5.62 12.51 -21.48
N LEU A 282 -4.65 13.04 -20.74
CA LEU A 282 -3.25 13.08 -21.17
C LEU A 282 -2.71 11.67 -21.39
N GLY A 283 -2.94 10.76 -20.44
CA GLY A 283 -2.51 9.37 -20.55
C GLY A 283 -3.06 8.69 -21.81
N ASN A 284 -4.33 8.95 -22.16
CA ASN A 284 -4.92 8.44 -23.40
C ASN A 284 -4.19 8.95 -24.66
N ARG A 285 -3.78 10.21 -24.69
CA ARG A 285 -3.05 10.78 -25.82
C ARG A 285 -1.60 10.34 -25.93
N LEU A 286 -1.00 9.94 -24.81
CA LEU A 286 0.39 9.47 -24.73
C LEU A 286 0.58 8.01 -25.11
N MET A 287 -0.49 7.21 -25.30
CA MET A 287 -0.39 5.79 -25.64
C MET A 287 0.22 5.56 -26.99
N ALA A 288 1.15 4.61 -27.07
CA ALA A 288 1.71 4.07 -28.30
C ALA A 288 0.67 3.18 -29.04
N PHE A 289 1.05 2.69 -30.24
CA PHE A 289 0.34 1.59 -30.90
C PHE A 289 0.36 0.36 -29.98
N ASP A 290 -0.77 -0.31 -29.82
CA ASP A 290 -0.98 -1.42 -28.88
C ASP A 290 -0.76 -1.04 -27.40
N GLY A 291 -0.76 0.26 -27.06
CA GLY A 291 -0.53 0.77 -25.72
C GLY A 291 -1.65 0.40 -24.74
N CYS A 292 -1.30 0.24 -23.47
CA CYS A 292 -2.24 -0.09 -22.39
C CYS A 292 -2.21 0.99 -21.30
N MET A 293 -3.34 1.65 -21.06
CA MET A 293 -3.49 2.61 -19.97
C MET A 293 -4.24 1.98 -18.79
N ASN A 294 -3.63 2.06 -17.62
CA ASN A 294 -4.19 1.59 -16.35
C ASN A 294 -4.60 2.78 -15.46
N LEU A 295 -5.89 2.87 -15.15
CA LEU A 295 -6.43 3.80 -14.17
C LEU A 295 -6.27 3.19 -12.78
N PHE A 296 -5.09 3.39 -12.19
CA PHE A 296 -4.71 2.81 -10.91
C PHE A 296 -5.33 3.56 -9.71
N ALA A 297 -5.37 4.90 -9.78
CA ALA A 297 -5.93 5.71 -8.70
C ALA A 297 -7.46 5.72 -8.79
N GLY A 298 -8.13 5.06 -7.85
CA GLY A 298 -9.59 5.07 -7.74
C GLY A 298 -10.13 6.45 -7.34
N PRO A 299 -11.04 7.06 -8.11
CA PRO A 299 -11.74 8.27 -7.70
C PRO A 299 -12.69 8.00 -6.52
N SER A 300 -13.00 9.03 -5.73
CA SER A 300 -14.01 8.96 -4.66
C SER A 300 -15.40 9.40 -5.13
N ASP A 301 -15.50 9.99 -6.32
CA ASP A 301 -16.73 10.46 -6.93
C ASP A 301 -17.15 9.50 -8.04
N SER A 302 -18.33 8.90 -7.92
CA SER A 302 -18.90 7.97 -8.91
C SER A 302 -19.22 8.62 -10.25
N SER A 303 -19.31 9.95 -10.31
CA SER A 303 -19.53 10.74 -11.54
C SER A 303 -18.23 11.10 -12.27
N PHE A 304 -17.08 10.63 -11.77
CA PHE A 304 -15.78 10.92 -12.39
C PHE A 304 -15.72 10.38 -13.82
N CYS A 305 -15.63 11.29 -14.81
CA CYS A 305 -15.57 10.98 -16.23
C CYS A 305 -14.38 11.71 -16.88
N ALA A 306 -13.86 11.14 -17.97
CA ALA A 306 -12.81 11.74 -18.78
C ALA A 306 -13.06 11.48 -20.27
N GLU A 307 -12.55 12.35 -21.15
CA GLU A 307 -12.64 12.17 -22.61
C GLU A 307 -11.56 11.21 -23.11
N MET A 308 -11.99 10.20 -23.88
CA MET A 308 -11.10 9.18 -24.42
C MET A 308 -11.23 9.07 -25.94
N ASN A 309 -10.11 8.91 -26.63
CA ASN A 309 -10.11 8.69 -28.07
C ASN A 309 -10.43 7.22 -28.39
N LEU A 310 -11.70 6.92 -28.62
CA LEU A 310 -12.13 5.56 -28.94
C LEU A 310 -11.75 5.10 -30.35
N TYR A 311 -11.42 6.03 -31.26
CA TYR A 311 -10.86 5.69 -32.57
C TYR A 311 -9.51 4.96 -32.39
N ASP A 312 -8.67 5.44 -31.50
CA ASP A 312 -7.36 4.83 -31.22
C ASP A 312 -7.52 3.44 -30.56
N CYS A 313 -8.55 3.24 -29.73
CA CYS A 313 -8.87 1.90 -29.21
C CYS A 313 -9.10 0.88 -30.33
N HIS A 314 -9.75 1.29 -31.41
CA HIS A 314 -10.02 0.42 -32.55
C HIS A 314 -8.83 0.28 -33.50
N TYR A 315 -8.28 1.41 -33.95
CA TYR A 315 -7.28 1.40 -35.04
C TYR A 315 -5.84 1.28 -34.56
N LYS A 316 -5.54 1.74 -33.34
CA LYS A 316 -4.21 1.61 -32.73
C LYS A 316 -4.13 0.51 -31.68
N LYS A 317 -5.21 -0.29 -31.51
CA LYS A 317 -5.32 -1.37 -30.55
C LYS A 317 -5.04 -0.92 -29.10
N THR A 318 -5.27 0.36 -28.75
CA THR A 318 -5.03 0.85 -27.38
C THR A 318 -6.06 0.27 -26.41
N LYS A 319 -5.66 0.07 -25.15
CA LYS A 319 -6.49 -0.52 -24.10
C LYS A 319 -6.59 0.47 -22.95
N ILE A 320 -7.78 0.57 -22.36
CA ILE A 320 -8.04 1.33 -21.15
C ILE A 320 -8.58 0.35 -20.13
N ILE A 321 -7.86 0.18 -19.05
CA ILE A 321 -8.21 -0.75 -17.97
C ILE A 321 -8.21 -0.05 -16.62
N GLY A 322 -8.84 -0.65 -15.63
CA GLY A 322 -8.75 -0.27 -14.23
C GLY A 322 -8.26 -1.44 -13.40
N SER A 323 -7.56 -1.16 -12.32
CA SER A 323 -7.16 -2.17 -11.36
C SER A 323 -7.47 -1.72 -9.94
N SER A 324 -7.88 -2.67 -9.10
CA SER A 324 -8.15 -2.44 -7.68
C SER A 324 -7.74 -3.68 -6.90
N GLY A 325 -6.64 -3.56 -6.16
CA GLY A 325 -6.02 -4.70 -5.48
C GLY A 325 -5.25 -5.62 -6.44
N GLY A 326 -4.99 -6.82 -6.00
CA GLY A 326 -4.30 -7.88 -6.72
C GLY A 326 -4.79 -9.26 -6.29
N THR A 327 -4.15 -10.30 -6.76
CA THR A 327 -4.39 -11.69 -6.40
C THR A 327 -3.54 -12.12 -5.20
N LYS A 328 -3.80 -13.31 -4.66
CA LYS A 328 -2.92 -13.94 -3.66
C LYS A 328 -1.49 -14.11 -4.18
N ASP A 329 -1.34 -14.47 -5.45
CA ASP A 329 -0.02 -14.66 -6.06
C ASP A 329 0.75 -13.34 -6.18
N ASP A 330 0.07 -12.22 -6.43
CA ASP A 330 0.69 -10.89 -6.41
C ASP A 330 1.21 -10.52 -5.01
N LEU A 331 0.49 -10.90 -3.94
CA LEU A 331 0.97 -10.68 -2.57
C LEU A 331 2.16 -11.59 -2.23
N LEU A 332 2.12 -12.86 -2.66
CA LEU A 332 3.25 -13.78 -2.49
C LEU A 332 4.48 -13.27 -3.26
N ASP A 333 4.30 -12.70 -4.45
CA ASP A 333 5.38 -12.11 -5.23
C ASP A 333 5.95 -10.85 -4.56
N ALA A 334 5.08 -9.98 -3.99
CA ALA A 334 5.52 -8.83 -3.19
C ALA A 334 6.41 -9.28 -2.01
N LEU A 335 5.94 -10.25 -1.23
CA LEU A 335 6.70 -10.80 -0.09
C LEU A 335 8.02 -11.44 -0.54
N ARG A 336 8.03 -12.15 -1.67
CA ARG A 336 9.25 -12.74 -2.26
C ARG A 336 10.25 -11.66 -2.65
N LEU A 337 9.84 -10.64 -3.42
CA LEU A 337 10.72 -9.55 -3.87
C LEU A 337 11.32 -8.77 -2.69
N ILE A 338 10.55 -8.57 -1.63
CA ILE A 338 11.04 -7.95 -0.38
C ILE A 338 12.06 -8.87 0.30
N SER A 339 11.75 -10.16 0.47
CA SER A 339 12.66 -11.12 1.13
C SER A 339 13.97 -11.31 0.37
N GLU A 340 13.93 -11.27 -0.96
CA GLU A 340 15.11 -11.32 -1.84
C GLU A 340 15.88 -9.99 -1.90
N LYS A 341 15.43 -8.96 -1.18
CA LYS A 341 15.98 -7.59 -1.17
C LYS A 341 16.02 -6.94 -2.57
N LYS A 342 15.16 -7.39 -3.49
CA LYS A 342 14.95 -6.77 -4.80
C LYS A 342 14.09 -5.53 -4.72
N MET A 343 13.19 -5.47 -3.73
CA MET A 343 12.40 -4.28 -3.39
C MET A 343 12.63 -3.88 -1.94
N ASN A 344 12.73 -2.58 -1.69
CA ASN A 344 12.74 -2.03 -0.35
C ASN A 344 11.45 -1.22 -0.14
N PRO A 345 10.46 -1.72 0.61
CA PRO A 345 9.21 -1.01 0.82
C PRO A 345 9.37 0.29 1.63
N ALA A 346 10.47 0.46 2.35
CA ALA A 346 10.75 1.68 3.12
C ALA A 346 10.85 2.93 2.24
N VAL A 347 11.10 2.82 0.93
CA VAL A 347 11.07 3.97 -0.01
C VAL A 347 9.71 4.67 -0.02
N MET A 348 8.65 3.97 0.32
CA MET A 348 7.29 4.53 0.42
C MET A 348 7.02 5.19 1.77
N ILE A 349 7.74 4.85 2.85
CA ILE A 349 7.45 5.27 4.23
C ILE A 349 8.11 6.62 4.54
N THR A 350 7.38 7.52 5.18
CA THR A 350 7.90 8.84 5.58
C THR A 350 7.60 9.22 7.03
N HIS A 351 6.62 8.57 7.64
CA HIS A 351 6.21 8.86 9.02
C HIS A 351 6.04 7.57 9.79
N ILE A 352 6.29 7.67 11.09
CA ILE A 352 6.09 6.59 12.05
C ILE A 352 5.17 7.11 13.17
N GLY A 353 4.23 6.29 13.61
CA GLY A 353 3.33 6.63 14.71
C GLY A 353 2.92 5.41 15.53
N GLY A 354 2.17 5.66 16.60
CA GLY A 354 1.52 4.66 17.43
C GLY A 354 0.00 4.69 17.30
N ILE A 355 -0.69 3.82 18.02
CA ILE A 355 -2.15 3.68 17.94
C ILE A 355 -2.91 4.96 18.30
N ASN A 356 -2.37 5.79 19.20
CA ASN A 356 -2.96 7.07 19.58
C ASN A 356 -3.02 8.09 18.44
N ALA A 357 -2.17 7.96 17.43
CA ALA A 357 -2.15 8.84 16.27
C ALA A 357 -3.12 8.43 15.15
N VAL A 358 -3.67 7.21 15.17
CA VAL A 358 -4.42 6.63 14.03
C VAL A 358 -5.64 7.46 13.66
N ALA A 359 -6.54 7.74 14.61
CA ALA A 359 -7.84 8.37 14.32
C ALA A 359 -7.68 9.76 13.67
N ASP A 360 -6.87 10.65 14.27
CA ASP A 360 -6.61 11.98 13.72
C ASP A 360 -5.88 11.92 12.38
N THR A 361 -4.85 11.06 12.29
CA THR A 361 -4.09 10.89 11.05
C THR A 361 -4.97 10.37 9.90
N THR A 362 -5.85 9.40 10.17
CA THR A 362 -6.76 8.86 9.16
C THR A 362 -7.68 9.95 8.62
N LEU A 363 -8.31 10.72 9.48
CA LEU A 363 -9.24 11.78 9.06
C LEU A 363 -8.55 12.91 8.28
N ARG A 364 -7.30 13.19 8.58
CA ARG A 364 -6.50 14.26 7.97
C ARG A 364 -5.47 13.76 6.94
N LEU A 365 -5.52 12.49 6.56
CA LEU A 365 -4.50 11.86 5.72
C LEU A 365 -4.16 12.63 4.42
N PRO A 366 -5.12 13.22 3.69
CA PRO A 366 -4.82 14.02 2.49
C PRO A 366 -4.03 15.30 2.76
N GLU A 367 -4.09 15.82 3.99
CA GLU A 367 -3.44 17.07 4.41
C GLU A 367 -1.98 16.83 4.83
N ILE A 368 -1.62 15.60 5.21
CA ILE A 368 -0.30 15.26 5.73
C ILE A 368 0.63 14.91 4.56
N PRO A 369 1.64 15.75 4.28
CA PRO A 369 2.53 15.53 3.15
C PRO A 369 3.36 14.26 3.29
N GLY A 370 4.06 13.91 2.22
CA GLY A 370 5.00 12.78 2.18
C GLY A 370 4.40 11.47 1.68
N GLY A 371 5.00 10.36 2.11
CA GLY A 371 4.64 9.01 1.73
C GLY A 371 3.70 8.32 2.73
N LYS A 372 3.83 7.00 2.85
CA LYS A 372 3.08 6.17 3.79
C LYS A 372 3.37 6.54 5.25
N LYS A 373 2.35 6.43 6.08
CA LYS A 373 2.41 6.57 7.54
C LYS A 373 2.30 5.16 8.13
N LEU A 374 3.39 4.70 8.72
CA LEU A 374 3.47 3.39 9.33
C LEU A 374 3.14 3.51 10.82
N ILE A 375 2.16 2.75 11.27
CA ILE A 375 1.70 2.75 12.65
C ILE A 375 2.12 1.45 13.34
N TYR A 376 2.62 1.58 14.57
CA TYR A 376 2.88 0.45 15.46
C TYR A 376 1.80 0.39 16.53
N LEU A 377 0.91 -0.61 16.42
CA LEU A 377 -0.33 -0.69 17.21
C LEU A 377 -0.12 -0.92 18.71
N PRO A 378 0.95 -1.64 19.16
CA PRO A 378 1.14 -1.88 20.59
C PRO A 378 1.72 -0.69 21.37
N ILE A 379 2.02 0.43 20.71
CA ILE A 379 2.67 1.58 21.35
C ILE A 379 1.87 2.86 21.18
N ASP A 380 2.05 3.80 22.10
CA ASP A 380 1.61 5.18 21.96
C ASP A 380 2.79 6.03 21.47
N LEU A 381 2.66 6.64 20.31
CA LEU A 381 3.64 7.53 19.68
C LEU A 381 2.90 8.50 18.75
N GLU A 382 3.15 9.80 18.92
CA GLU A 382 2.63 10.79 17.99
C GLU A 382 3.17 10.58 16.57
N LEU A 383 2.34 10.86 15.56
CA LEU A 383 2.80 10.75 14.18
C LEU A 383 3.99 11.66 13.93
N THR A 384 5.12 11.09 13.60
CA THR A 384 6.39 11.80 13.47
C THR A 384 7.02 11.52 12.10
N ALA A 385 7.42 12.58 11.39
CA ALA A 385 8.17 12.43 10.15
C ALA A 385 9.59 11.91 10.44
N ILE A 386 10.07 10.97 9.60
CA ILE A 386 11.43 10.43 9.72
C ILE A 386 12.47 11.55 9.59
N GLU A 387 12.22 12.55 8.75
CA GLU A 387 13.08 13.73 8.57
C GLU A 387 13.21 14.60 9.82
N ASP A 388 12.27 14.52 10.76
CA ASP A 388 12.29 15.26 12.03
C ASP A 388 13.10 14.54 13.14
N PHE A 389 13.51 13.29 12.95
CA PHE A 389 14.17 12.52 13.99
C PHE A 389 15.45 13.19 14.53
N HIS A 390 16.26 13.79 13.68
CA HIS A 390 17.45 14.53 14.10
C HIS A 390 17.11 15.71 15.02
N ARG A 391 16.10 16.49 14.62
CA ARG A 391 15.66 17.64 15.42
C ARG A 391 15.10 17.20 16.77
N LEU A 392 14.25 16.18 16.79
CA LEU A 392 13.65 15.65 18.00
C LEU A 392 14.65 14.88 18.88
N GLY A 393 15.66 14.28 18.26
CA GLY A 393 16.72 13.55 18.92
C GLY A 393 17.63 14.42 19.81
N THR A 394 17.59 15.74 19.66
CA THR A 394 18.31 16.68 20.57
C THR A 394 17.73 16.64 21.97
N GLU A 395 16.47 16.30 22.16
CA GLU A 395 15.76 16.31 23.43
C GLU A 395 15.22 14.93 23.83
N ASN A 396 15.13 14.00 22.89
CA ASN A 396 14.53 12.69 23.12
C ASN A 396 15.45 11.57 22.64
N LYS A 397 15.90 10.73 23.57
CA LYS A 397 16.84 9.63 23.32
C LYS A 397 16.35 8.62 22.30
N LEU A 398 15.03 8.34 22.24
CA LEU A 398 14.46 7.45 21.24
C LEU A 398 14.73 7.99 19.84
N PHE A 399 14.40 9.26 19.59
CA PHE A 399 14.58 9.86 18.28
C PHE A 399 16.04 10.02 17.87
N GLU A 400 16.96 10.23 18.83
CA GLU A 400 18.41 10.19 18.57
C GLU A 400 18.85 8.82 18.04
N MET A 401 18.36 7.73 18.65
CA MET A 401 18.68 6.37 18.22
C MET A 401 18.05 6.03 16.89
N LEU A 402 16.79 6.46 16.66
CA LEU A 402 16.08 6.24 15.39
C LEU A 402 16.72 7.03 14.25
N ALA A 403 17.12 8.29 14.48
CA ALA A 403 17.83 9.10 13.49
C ALA A 403 19.10 8.38 13.03
N LYS A 404 19.93 7.94 13.96
CA LYS A 404 21.16 7.20 13.64
C LYS A 404 20.89 5.92 12.85
N ALA A 405 19.86 5.14 13.24
CA ALA A 405 19.52 3.92 12.54
C ALA A 405 19.02 4.19 11.11
N CYS A 406 18.26 5.28 10.90
CA CYS A 406 17.81 5.68 9.58
C CYS A 406 18.97 6.21 8.71
N ASP A 407 19.91 6.95 9.27
CA ASP A 407 21.11 7.44 8.55
C ASP A 407 21.94 6.29 7.97
N GLU A 408 22.09 5.19 8.72
CA GLU A 408 22.77 3.96 8.28
C GLU A 408 22.06 3.28 7.09
N ALA A 409 20.83 3.69 6.77
CA ALA A 409 19.99 3.19 5.67
C ALA A 409 19.55 4.31 4.71
N ASP A 410 20.40 5.26 4.42
CA ASP A 410 20.16 6.40 3.49
C ASP A 410 18.92 7.23 3.85
N GLY A 411 18.60 7.35 5.13
CA GLY A 411 17.45 8.08 5.67
C GLY A 411 16.13 7.32 5.58
N LEU A 412 16.16 6.01 5.33
CA LEU A 412 14.98 5.16 5.23
C LEU A 412 14.71 4.40 6.53
N TRP A 413 13.44 4.13 6.79
CA TRP A 413 13.04 3.18 7.82
C TRP A 413 13.64 1.80 7.53
N ASN A 414 14.02 1.07 8.58
CA ASN A 414 14.70 -0.20 8.41
C ASN A 414 14.52 -1.11 9.64
N LYS A 415 14.99 -2.35 9.54
CA LYS A 415 14.91 -3.34 10.61
C LYS A 415 15.51 -2.85 11.93
N ASN A 416 16.69 -2.21 11.90
CA ASN A 416 17.35 -1.72 13.11
C ASN A 416 16.51 -0.64 13.79
N ALA A 417 15.93 0.30 13.04
CA ALA A 417 15.03 1.32 13.55
C ALA A 417 13.75 0.70 14.15
N GLU A 418 13.14 -0.29 13.48
CA GLU A 418 11.97 -1.02 14.02
C GLU A 418 12.32 -1.73 15.34
N GLU A 419 13.44 -2.44 15.40
CA GLU A 419 13.88 -3.11 16.63
C GLU A 419 14.14 -2.14 17.78
N ILE A 420 14.78 -1.01 17.50
CA ILE A 420 15.01 0.06 18.50
C ILE A 420 13.68 0.55 19.04
N LEU A 421 12.72 0.89 18.16
CA LEU A 421 11.41 1.38 18.55
C LEU A 421 10.67 0.37 19.43
N LEU A 422 10.58 -0.88 18.99
CA LEU A 422 9.85 -1.93 19.72
C LEU A 422 10.52 -2.29 21.06
N LYS A 423 11.85 -2.37 21.12
CA LYS A 423 12.60 -2.62 22.37
C LYS A 423 12.46 -1.45 23.36
N TYR A 424 12.49 -0.20 22.87
CA TYR A 424 12.30 0.97 23.73
C TYR A 424 10.96 0.94 24.47
N HIS A 425 9.92 0.44 23.81
CA HIS A 425 8.58 0.28 24.37
C HIS A 425 8.33 -1.11 25.03
N GLY A 426 9.35 -1.98 25.13
CA GLY A 426 9.24 -3.29 25.78
C GLY A 426 8.37 -4.30 25.03
N MET A 427 8.32 -4.18 23.70
CA MET A 427 7.53 -5.08 22.84
C MET A 427 8.35 -6.26 22.26
N LEU A 428 9.67 -6.19 22.33
CA LEU A 428 10.62 -7.25 21.97
C LEU A 428 11.51 -7.63 23.16
#